data_4fae94c0e5a5d329872f0bf6ae0e4345
#
_entry.id   4fae94c0e5a5d329872f0bf6ae0e4345
#
_cell.length_a   1.000
_cell.length_b   1.000
_cell.length_c   1.000
_cell.angle_alpha   90.00
_cell.angle_beta   90.00
_cell.angle_gamma   90.00
#
_symmetry.space_group_name_H-M   'P 1'
#
loop_
_entity.id
_entity.type
_entity.pdbx_description
1 polymer ?
#
loop_
_entity_poly.entity_id
_entity_poly.type
_entity_poly.pdbx_seq_one_letter_code
_entity_poly.pdbx_strand_id
1 'polypeptide(L)'
;MSKLTDKAKSISFDDEDDTPAATLAPVDRPRTAMGAISASIAMGRGVEAENRDLRAKLERFEDATIVEFLDPKRIKPSRFANRHELSFAGAEFEGLKAEIQAAGRNVQPIKVRRVGQGGDGPDEYEIAFGHRRHRACLELGLPVAAIVEVLTDAQLFTEMERENRERQDLSPWEQGVMYKRAIDDGLFPSLRRLATSIGAQVGNVSTAIQLASLPHEVIEAFPSPLSLQFRWGAALKAAIDKNPDDVLTQARELGAMTPKLAAKEVLARLTGAGASTTRQAPVQITSKGKVIGLWDKDPKGNVSVQIKAGSLSAAKEKRLREFLEKLFD
;
A
#
# COMPACT_ATOMS: atom_id res chain seq x y z
N MET A 1 -8.52 39.45 -53.70
CA MET A 1 -7.26 39.98 -53.12
C MET A 1 -7.67 41.12 -52.20
N SER A 2 -7.12 41.21 -51.04
CA SER A 2 -7.37 42.24 -50.01
C SER A 2 -8.33 41.88 -48.85
N LYS A 3 -7.95 40.95 -48.02
CA LYS A 3 -8.42 40.84 -46.63
C LYS A 3 -7.32 40.37 -45.63
N LEU A 4 -6.13 40.04 -46.11
CA LEU A 4 -4.98 39.60 -45.30
C LEU A 4 -4.02 40.74 -44.97
N THR A 5 -4.01 41.84 -45.73
CA THR A 5 -3.14 42.98 -45.55
C THR A 5 -3.63 43.98 -44.46
N ASP A 6 -4.94 44.01 -44.16
CA ASP A 6 -5.49 44.91 -43.16
C ASP A 6 -5.39 44.39 -41.73
N LYS A 7 -5.21 43.07 -41.57
CA LYS A 7 -5.09 42.47 -40.22
C LYS A 7 -3.65 42.53 -39.69
N ALA A 8 -2.67 42.84 -40.53
CA ALA A 8 -1.27 42.99 -40.13
C ALA A 8 -0.91 44.39 -39.61
N LYS A 9 -1.83 45.36 -39.73
CA LYS A 9 -1.60 46.75 -39.29
C LYS A 9 -2.16 47.10 -37.92
N SER A 10 -2.80 46.13 -37.22
CA SER A 10 -3.42 46.37 -35.92
C SER A 10 -2.74 45.66 -34.76
N ILE A 11 -1.52 45.17 -34.93
CA ILE A 11 -0.71 44.63 -33.83
C ILE A 11 0.31 45.73 -33.44
N SER A 12 -0.04 46.54 -32.46
CA SER A 12 0.92 47.38 -31.75
C SER A 12 1.53 46.53 -30.63
N PHE A 13 2.82 46.33 -30.70
CA PHE A 13 3.60 45.83 -29.59
C PHE A 13 4.03 47.07 -28.79
N ASP A 14 3.27 47.38 -27.76
CA ASP A 14 3.72 48.26 -26.68
C ASP A 14 4.48 47.40 -25.69
N ASP A 15 5.75 47.12 -25.96
CA ASP A 15 6.70 46.58 -25.00
C ASP A 15 7.49 47.77 -24.43
N GLU A 16 7.01 48.30 -23.33
CA GLU A 16 7.87 49.05 -22.39
C GLU A 16 8.69 48.04 -21.59
N ASP A 17 9.71 47.47 -22.19
CA ASP A 17 10.80 46.82 -21.47
C ASP A 17 12.11 47.56 -21.82
N ASP A 18 12.42 48.50 -20.95
CA ASP A 18 13.62 49.35 -21.00
C ASP A 18 14.84 48.54 -20.58
N THR A 19 15.12 47.51 -21.36
CA THR A 19 16.43 46.80 -21.33
C THR A 19 17.32 47.45 -22.34
N PRO A 20 18.47 48.02 -21.95
CA PRO A 20 19.36 48.66 -22.94
C PRO A 20 19.79 47.61 -23.96
N ALA A 21 19.37 47.81 -25.19
CA ALA A 21 19.79 47.01 -26.33
C ALA A 21 21.33 46.97 -26.34
N ALA A 22 21.88 45.79 -26.03
CA ALA A 22 23.28 45.51 -26.24
C ALA A 22 23.57 45.78 -27.72
N THR A 23 24.16 46.89 -27.98
CA THR A 23 24.69 47.27 -29.33
C THR A 23 25.65 46.15 -29.74
N LEU A 24 25.15 45.24 -30.55
CA LEU A 24 26.04 44.27 -31.21
C LEU A 24 27.07 45.06 -32.01
N ALA A 25 28.32 45.05 -31.55
CA ALA A 25 29.43 45.61 -32.30
C ALA A 25 29.40 45.05 -33.73
N PRO A 26 29.64 45.87 -34.74
CA PRO A 26 29.62 45.44 -36.13
C PRO A 26 30.59 44.27 -36.29
N VAL A 27 30.06 43.09 -36.65
CA VAL A 27 30.87 41.93 -36.95
C VAL A 27 31.73 42.26 -38.12
N ASP A 28 33.04 42.45 -37.86
CA ASP A 28 34.04 42.79 -38.88
C ASP A 28 34.13 41.57 -39.81
N ARG A 29 33.57 41.72 -41.05
CA ARG A 29 33.53 40.62 -42.01
C ARG A 29 34.99 40.42 -42.53
N PRO A 30 35.51 39.20 -42.42
CA PRO A 30 36.86 38.91 -42.82
C PRO A 30 37.04 39.23 -44.31
N ARG A 31 38.00 40.12 -44.63
CA ARG A 31 38.27 40.63 -46.01
C ARG A 31 39.12 39.67 -46.84
N THR A 32 39.61 38.58 -46.29
CA THR A 32 40.43 37.59 -46.98
C THR A 32 39.85 36.16 -46.77
N ALA A 33 40.10 35.31 -47.77
CA ALA A 33 39.63 33.88 -47.65
C ALA A 33 40.19 33.17 -46.41
N MET A 34 41.44 33.46 -46.03
CA MET A 34 42.07 32.90 -44.81
C MET A 34 41.40 33.43 -43.55
N GLY A 35 41.02 34.71 -43.52
CA GLY A 35 40.26 35.29 -42.40
C GLY A 35 38.86 34.70 -42.25
N ALA A 36 38.22 34.41 -43.40
CA ALA A 36 36.89 33.73 -43.36
C ALA A 36 36.99 32.31 -42.82
N ILE A 37 38.01 31.54 -43.17
CA ILE A 37 38.26 30.19 -42.64
C ILE A 37 38.59 30.27 -41.16
N SER A 38 39.43 31.20 -40.72
CA SER A 38 39.76 31.37 -39.29
C SER A 38 38.55 31.76 -38.46
N ALA A 39 37.70 32.65 -38.96
CA ALA A 39 36.47 33.05 -38.32
C ALA A 39 35.47 31.88 -38.22
N SER A 40 35.36 31.07 -39.29
CA SER A 40 34.50 29.86 -39.28
C SER A 40 35.00 28.80 -38.28
N ILE A 41 36.34 28.60 -38.21
CA ILE A 41 36.94 27.68 -37.22
C ILE A 41 36.72 28.20 -35.79
N ALA A 42 36.88 29.51 -35.56
CA ALA A 42 36.63 30.11 -34.25
C ALA A 42 35.16 29.99 -33.83
N MET A 43 34.24 30.22 -34.77
CA MET A 43 32.81 30.08 -34.55
C MET A 43 32.43 28.61 -34.29
N GLY A 44 33.00 27.65 -35.02
CA GLY A 44 32.85 26.22 -34.77
C GLY A 44 33.31 25.80 -33.36
N ARG A 45 34.48 26.30 -32.93
CA ARG A 45 34.98 26.05 -31.56
C ARG A 45 34.10 26.68 -30.48
N GLY A 46 33.51 27.85 -30.74
CA GLY A 46 32.55 28.49 -29.85
C GLY A 46 31.28 27.61 -29.65
N VAL A 47 30.70 27.16 -30.76
CA VAL A 47 29.54 26.27 -30.75
C VAL A 47 29.85 24.93 -30.06
N GLU A 48 31.05 24.36 -30.31
CA GLU A 48 31.45 23.12 -29.61
C GLU A 48 31.67 23.32 -28.11
N ALA A 49 32.19 24.49 -27.70
CA ALA A 49 32.33 24.81 -26.27
C ALA A 49 30.97 25.00 -25.60
N GLU A 50 30.06 25.71 -26.26
CA GLU A 50 28.68 25.89 -25.77
C GLU A 50 27.93 24.56 -25.70
N ASN A 51 28.04 23.69 -26.69
CA ASN A 51 27.48 22.35 -26.69
C ASN A 51 28.04 21.50 -25.54
N ARG A 52 29.34 21.60 -25.26
CA ARG A 52 29.94 20.90 -24.11
C ARG A 52 29.38 21.40 -22.78
N ASP A 53 29.27 22.73 -22.64
CA ASP A 53 28.71 23.34 -21.41
C ASP A 53 27.23 22.97 -21.20
N LEU A 54 26.43 22.99 -22.27
CA LEU A 54 25.05 22.55 -22.26
C LEU A 54 24.92 21.08 -21.91
N ARG A 55 25.77 20.22 -22.48
CA ARG A 55 25.78 18.78 -22.13
C ARG A 55 26.15 18.56 -20.67
N ALA A 56 27.19 19.26 -20.17
CA ALA A 56 27.58 19.17 -18.76
C ALA A 56 26.49 19.71 -17.83
N LYS A 57 25.70 20.70 -18.24
CA LYS A 57 24.51 21.14 -17.51
C LYS A 57 23.41 20.10 -17.54
N LEU A 58 23.14 19.47 -18.69
CA LEU A 58 22.15 18.40 -18.83
C LEU A 58 22.51 17.19 -17.96
N GLU A 59 23.77 16.74 -17.97
CA GLU A 59 24.26 15.64 -17.11
C GLU A 59 24.00 15.90 -15.62
N ARG A 60 24.06 17.15 -15.14
CA ARG A 60 23.72 17.50 -13.76
C ARG A 60 22.25 17.34 -13.43
N PHE A 61 21.39 17.34 -14.45
CA PHE A 61 19.93 17.20 -14.30
C PHE A 61 19.43 15.83 -14.74
N GLU A 62 20.30 14.94 -15.27
CA GLU A 62 19.89 13.58 -15.67
C GLU A 62 19.28 12.76 -14.52
N ASP A 63 19.77 12.97 -13.29
CA ASP A 63 19.22 12.34 -12.08
C ASP A 63 18.19 13.22 -11.34
N ALA A 64 17.89 14.42 -11.86
CA ALA A 64 16.97 15.31 -11.20
C ALA A 64 15.51 14.91 -11.49
N THR A 65 14.75 14.69 -10.44
CA THR A 65 13.32 14.45 -10.55
C THR A 65 12.60 15.77 -10.89
N ILE A 66 12.00 15.84 -12.06
CA ILE A 66 11.23 17.01 -12.50
C ILE A 66 9.91 17.05 -11.77
N VAL A 67 9.65 18.15 -11.07
CA VAL A 67 8.38 18.41 -10.39
C VAL A 67 7.59 19.45 -11.16
N GLU A 68 6.40 19.07 -11.59
CA GLU A 68 5.46 19.95 -12.29
C GLU A 68 4.37 20.44 -11.32
N PHE A 69 3.82 21.63 -11.57
CA PHE A 69 2.69 22.17 -10.82
C PHE A 69 1.43 21.98 -11.65
N LEU A 70 0.55 21.07 -11.22
CA LEU A 70 -0.64 20.69 -11.95
C LEU A 70 -1.92 21.24 -11.29
N ASP A 71 -2.93 21.52 -12.11
CA ASP A 71 -4.28 21.78 -11.60
C ASP A 71 -4.86 20.51 -10.97
N PRO A 72 -5.21 20.52 -9.66
CA PRO A 72 -5.75 19.35 -8.98
C PRO A 72 -7.03 18.80 -9.62
N LYS A 73 -7.81 19.63 -10.31
CA LYS A 73 -9.04 19.22 -11.00
C LYS A 73 -8.77 18.31 -12.21
N ARG A 74 -7.56 18.33 -12.76
CA ARG A 74 -7.13 17.50 -13.90
C ARG A 74 -6.56 16.15 -13.47
N ILE A 75 -6.48 15.92 -12.15
CA ILE A 75 -5.89 14.71 -11.57
C ILE A 75 -7.02 13.86 -11.00
N LYS A 76 -7.17 12.63 -11.50
CA LYS A 76 -8.18 11.68 -11.07
C LYS A 76 -7.57 10.59 -10.15
N PRO A 77 -8.33 10.10 -9.17
CA PRO A 77 -7.89 8.92 -8.42
C PRO A 77 -7.79 7.70 -9.34
N SER A 78 -6.84 6.81 -9.08
CA SER A 78 -6.71 5.56 -9.81
C SER A 78 -7.91 4.64 -9.55
N ARG A 79 -8.30 3.86 -10.57
CA ARG A 79 -9.28 2.77 -10.42
C ARG A 79 -8.83 1.68 -9.44
N PHE A 80 -7.54 1.62 -9.15
CA PHE A 80 -6.95 0.69 -8.16
C PHE A 80 -6.85 1.30 -6.77
N ALA A 81 -7.21 2.58 -6.61
CA ALA A 81 -7.15 3.25 -5.31
C ALA A 81 -8.15 2.60 -4.34
N ASN A 82 -7.63 2.10 -3.23
CA ASN A 82 -8.42 1.45 -2.17
C ASN A 82 -8.50 2.34 -0.92
N ARG A 83 -8.74 3.66 -1.12
CA ARG A 83 -8.88 4.58 0.00
C ARG A 83 -10.33 4.83 0.33
N HIS A 84 -10.66 4.48 1.58
CA HIS A 84 -11.95 4.82 2.15
C HIS A 84 -12.05 6.35 2.37
N GLU A 85 -13.23 6.94 2.13
CA GLU A 85 -13.45 8.40 2.33
C GLU A 85 -13.09 8.88 3.74
N LEU A 86 -13.19 8.02 4.75
CA LEU A 86 -12.76 8.31 6.13
C LEU A 86 -11.27 8.67 6.25
N SER A 87 -10.43 8.30 5.28
CA SER A 87 -9.01 8.67 5.25
C SER A 87 -8.77 10.16 4.98
N PHE A 88 -9.81 10.87 4.53
CA PHE A 88 -9.80 12.32 4.26
C PHE A 88 -10.53 13.11 5.36
N ALA A 89 -10.86 12.48 6.48
CA ALA A 89 -11.47 13.10 7.64
C ALA A 89 -10.58 12.92 8.88
N GLY A 90 -10.69 13.84 9.82
CA GLY A 90 -9.98 13.76 11.10
C GLY A 90 -8.81 14.72 11.26
N ALA A 91 -8.31 14.81 12.50
CA ALA A 91 -7.29 15.80 12.90
C ALA A 91 -5.99 15.70 12.08
N GLU A 92 -5.59 14.49 11.68
CA GLU A 92 -4.38 14.30 10.86
C GLU A 92 -4.51 14.88 9.44
N PHE A 93 -5.70 14.80 8.83
CA PHE A 93 -5.93 15.38 7.52
C PHE A 93 -5.99 16.90 7.59
N GLU A 94 -6.66 17.45 8.60
CA GLU A 94 -6.72 18.90 8.85
C GLU A 94 -5.32 19.47 9.15
N GLY A 95 -4.48 18.74 9.90
CA GLY A 95 -3.07 19.09 10.12
C GLY A 95 -2.29 19.20 8.82
N LEU A 96 -2.39 18.18 7.96
CA LEU A 96 -1.75 18.16 6.64
C LEU A 96 -2.23 19.33 5.77
N LYS A 97 -3.52 19.63 5.81
CA LYS A 97 -4.13 20.74 5.05
C LYS A 97 -3.60 22.09 5.52
N ALA A 98 -3.47 22.27 6.84
CA ALA A 98 -2.90 23.49 7.42
C ALA A 98 -1.41 23.66 7.03
N GLU A 99 -0.62 22.60 7.03
CA GLU A 99 0.77 22.62 6.56
C GLU A 99 0.88 23.02 5.09
N ILE A 100 0.04 22.44 4.23
CA ILE A 100 0.01 22.74 2.79
C ILE A 100 -0.41 24.20 2.57
N GLN A 101 -1.39 24.68 3.32
CA GLN A 101 -1.86 26.06 3.26
C GLN A 101 -0.77 27.05 3.68
N ALA A 102 -0.04 26.75 4.75
CA ALA A 102 1.06 27.58 5.24
C ALA A 102 2.23 27.62 4.26
N ALA A 103 2.54 26.50 3.59
CA ALA A 103 3.60 26.40 2.59
C ALA A 103 3.17 26.90 1.19
N GLY A 104 1.89 27.15 0.96
CA GLY A 104 1.33 27.52 -0.34
C GLY A 104 1.34 26.39 -1.38
N ARG A 105 1.82 25.21 -1.03
CA ARG A 105 1.91 24.00 -1.88
C ARG A 105 2.18 22.76 -1.05
N ASN A 106 2.00 21.57 -1.64
CA ASN A 106 2.49 20.33 -1.04
C ASN A 106 4.02 20.26 -1.18
N VAL A 107 4.74 20.17 -0.06
CA VAL A 107 6.21 20.13 -0.01
C VAL A 107 6.73 18.82 -0.63
N GLN A 108 6.11 17.70 -0.28
CA GLN A 108 6.40 16.43 -0.93
C GLN A 108 5.53 16.29 -2.18
N PRO A 109 6.12 16.12 -3.39
CA PRO A 109 5.34 15.93 -4.60
C PRO A 109 4.53 14.62 -4.55
N ILE A 110 3.40 14.61 -5.25
CA ILE A 110 2.67 13.39 -5.54
C ILE A 110 3.24 12.74 -6.80
N LYS A 111 2.97 11.46 -7.04
CA LYS A 111 3.31 10.81 -8.31
C LYS A 111 2.03 10.56 -9.09
N VAL A 112 2.06 10.95 -10.35
CA VAL A 112 0.95 10.79 -11.29
C VAL A 112 1.43 10.21 -12.61
N ARG A 113 0.55 9.51 -13.32
CA ARG A 113 0.76 9.21 -14.74
C ARG A 113 -0.14 10.06 -15.61
N ARG A 114 0.33 10.38 -16.81
CA ARG A 114 -0.51 11.02 -17.83
C ARG A 114 -1.48 9.99 -18.41
N VAL A 115 -2.78 10.33 -18.46
CA VAL A 115 -3.84 9.52 -19.07
C VAL A 115 -4.29 10.23 -20.34
N GLY A 116 -4.21 9.53 -21.48
CA GLY A 116 -4.57 10.08 -22.77
C GLY A 116 -3.36 10.68 -23.52
N GLN A 117 -2.94 10.02 -24.57
CA GLN A 117 -1.98 10.58 -25.52
C GLN A 117 -2.73 11.10 -26.74
N GLY A 118 -2.58 12.40 -27.02
CA GLY A 118 -2.72 12.92 -28.38
C GLY A 118 -4.06 13.43 -28.84
N GLY A 119 -4.90 13.99 -27.97
CA GLY A 119 -6.03 14.82 -28.38
C GLY A 119 -5.79 16.31 -28.12
N ASP A 120 -6.47 17.20 -28.84
CA ASP A 120 -6.46 18.66 -28.64
C ASP A 120 -6.98 19.12 -27.25
N GLY A 121 -7.30 18.17 -26.36
CA GLY A 121 -7.75 18.43 -25.00
C GLY A 121 -6.63 18.58 -23.99
N PRO A 122 -6.91 19.21 -22.84
CA PRO A 122 -5.94 19.33 -21.77
C PRO A 122 -5.58 17.95 -21.22
N ASP A 123 -4.28 17.73 -20.92
CA ASP A 123 -3.79 16.48 -20.32
C ASP A 123 -4.55 16.14 -19.04
N GLU A 124 -4.95 14.90 -18.90
CA GLU A 124 -5.52 14.33 -17.68
C GLU A 124 -4.48 13.43 -17.01
N TYR A 125 -4.54 13.34 -15.68
CA TYR A 125 -3.58 12.59 -14.90
C TYR A 125 -4.30 11.62 -13.95
N GLU A 126 -3.64 10.52 -13.62
CA GLU A 126 -4.11 9.53 -12.66
C GLU A 126 -3.08 9.38 -11.54
N ILE A 127 -3.54 9.37 -10.29
CA ILE A 127 -2.68 9.34 -9.10
C ILE A 127 -2.10 7.94 -8.91
N ALA A 128 -0.77 7.83 -8.85
CA ALA A 128 -0.09 6.64 -8.37
C ALA A 128 0.00 6.65 -6.84
N PHE A 129 0.45 7.76 -6.23
CA PHE A 129 0.42 7.93 -4.79
C PHE A 129 0.33 9.41 -4.37
N GLY A 130 -0.04 9.64 -3.10
CA GLY A 130 -0.21 10.98 -2.55
C GLY A 130 -1.65 11.50 -2.58
N HIS A 131 -2.66 10.62 -2.55
CA HIS A 131 -4.09 10.96 -2.58
C HIS A 131 -4.50 12.02 -1.54
N ARG A 132 -3.97 11.95 -0.30
CA ARG A 132 -4.29 12.91 0.76
C ARG A 132 -3.78 14.31 0.41
N ARG A 133 -2.56 14.44 -0.14
CA ARG A 133 -1.99 15.72 -0.57
C ARG A 133 -2.77 16.32 -1.73
N HIS A 134 -3.12 15.49 -2.72
CA HIS A 134 -3.99 15.91 -3.82
C HIS A 134 -5.32 16.44 -3.31
N ARG A 135 -6.01 15.68 -2.43
CA ARG A 135 -7.29 16.10 -1.86
C ARG A 135 -7.20 17.41 -1.08
N ALA A 136 -6.15 17.58 -0.28
CA ALA A 136 -5.91 18.83 0.46
C ALA A 136 -5.69 20.01 -0.50
N CYS A 137 -4.86 19.86 -1.53
CA CYS A 137 -4.66 20.90 -2.55
C CYS A 137 -5.95 21.22 -3.31
N LEU A 138 -6.75 20.20 -3.66
CA LEU A 138 -8.04 20.38 -4.32
C LEU A 138 -9.01 21.20 -3.47
N GLU A 139 -9.12 20.91 -2.18
CA GLU A 139 -9.97 21.65 -1.26
C GLU A 139 -9.49 23.10 -0.99
N LEU A 140 -8.17 23.31 -0.99
CA LEU A 140 -7.56 24.62 -0.83
C LEU A 140 -7.50 25.43 -2.14
N GLY A 141 -7.80 24.82 -3.30
CA GLY A 141 -7.67 25.48 -4.59
C GLY A 141 -6.23 25.80 -4.99
N LEU A 142 -5.24 25.05 -4.44
CA LEU A 142 -3.82 25.24 -4.69
C LEU A 142 -3.31 24.28 -5.78
N PRO A 143 -2.31 24.70 -6.58
CA PRO A 143 -1.67 23.78 -7.52
C PRO A 143 -0.96 22.64 -6.78
N VAL A 144 -0.93 21.47 -7.41
CA VAL A 144 -0.29 20.27 -6.85
C VAL A 144 1.08 20.09 -7.44
N ALA A 145 2.12 20.06 -6.60
CA ALA A 145 3.44 19.63 -6.99
C ALA A 145 3.43 18.12 -7.25
N ALA A 146 3.73 17.71 -8.48
CA ALA A 146 3.62 16.34 -8.95
C ALA A 146 4.84 15.92 -9.78
N ILE A 147 5.20 14.64 -9.68
CA ILE A 147 6.13 13.96 -10.58
C ILE A 147 5.29 13.24 -11.62
N VAL A 148 5.47 13.58 -12.89
CA VAL A 148 4.73 12.97 -14.00
C VAL A 148 5.58 11.87 -14.62
N GLU A 149 5.09 10.63 -14.57
CA GLU A 149 5.77 9.50 -15.20
C GLU A 149 4.87 8.79 -16.20
N VAL A 150 5.47 8.14 -17.18
CA VAL A 150 4.79 7.27 -18.13
C VAL A 150 4.74 5.88 -17.52
N LEU A 151 3.60 5.49 -16.97
CA LEU A 151 3.42 4.21 -16.28
C LEU A 151 2.35 3.37 -16.98
N THR A 152 2.64 2.09 -17.16
CA THR A 152 1.61 1.09 -17.50
C THR A 152 0.71 0.83 -16.29
N ASP A 153 -0.45 0.20 -16.50
CA ASP A 153 -1.35 -0.16 -15.39
C ASP A 153 -0.65 -1.04 -14.33
N ALA A 154 0.19 -1.98 -14.76
CA ALA A 154 0.95 -2.84 -13.86
C ALA A 154 2.00 -2.05 -13.05
N GLN A 155 2.68 -1.09 -13.67
CA GLN A 155 3.64 -0.21 -12.99
C GLN A 155 2.92 0.73 -12.01
N LEU A 156 1.81 1.33 -12.43
CA LEU A 156 0.98 2.17 -11.56
C LEU A 156 0.54 1.40 -10.31
N PHE A 157 0.03 0.18 -10.51
CA PHE A 157 -0.36 -0.71 -9.41
C PHE A 157 0.82 -1.02 -8.48
N THR A 158 1.99 -1.30 -9.05
CA THR A 158 3.21 -1.61 -8.28
C THR A 158 3.65 -0.42 -7.42
N GLU A 159 3.61 0.80 -7.97
CA GLU A 159 3.94 2.03 -7.22
C GLU A 159 2.93 2.28 -6.09
N MET A 160 1.64 2.10 -6.37
CA MET A 160 0.59 2.22 -5.35
C MET A 160 0.75 1.21 -4.22
N GLU A 161 1.05 -0.05 -4.55
CA GLU A 161 1.24 -1.13 -3.58
C GLU A 161 2.48 -0.87 -2.72
N ARG A 162 3.58 -0.41 -3.32
CA ARG A 162 4.80 -0.08 -2.59
C ARG A 162 4.53 1.01 -1.53
N GLU A 163 3.84 2.08 -1.91
CA GLU A 163 3.47 3.15 -0.97
C GLU A 163 2.55 2.64 0.14
N ASN A 164 1.56 1.82 -0.22
CA ASN A 164 0.62 1.26 0.75
C ASN A 164 1.29 0.28 1.72
N ARG A 165 2.26 -0.51 1.27
CA ARG A 165 2.99 -1.48 2.11
C ARG A 165 3.96 -0.81 3.10
N GLU A 166 4.53 0.33 2.74
CA GLU A 166 5.34 1.14 3.66
C GLU A 166 4.49 1.72 4.80
N ARG A 167 3.17 1.78 4.61
CA ARG A 167 2.20 2.08 5.65
C ARG A 167 1.78 0.80 6.34
N GLN A 168 1.86 0.77 7.65
CA GLN A 168 1.45 -0.38 8.47
C GLN A 168 -0.09 -0.60 8.53
N ASP A 169 -0.87 0.05 7.66
CA ASP A 169 -2.32 0.22 7.83
C ASP A 169 -3.19 -0.78 7.05
N LEU A 170 -2.63 -1.49 6.03
CA LEU A 170 -3.42 -2.44 5.26
C LEU A 170 -3.47 -3.82 5.92
N SER A 171 -4.67 -4.27 6.21
CA SER A 171 -4.91 -5.64 6.68
C SER A 171 -4.58 -6.68 5.59
N PRO A 172 -4.25 -7.93 5.97
CA PRO A 172 -4.02 -9.01 5.02
C PRO A 172 -5.20 -9.27 4.06
N TRP A 173 -6.43 -9.03 4.52
CA TRP A 173 -7.62 -9.16 3.71
C TRP A 173 -7.72 -8.06 2.64
N GLU A 174 -7.48 -6.80 3.00
CA GLU A 174 -7.48 -5.68 2.05
C GLU A 174 -6.40 -5.85 0.99
N GLN A 175 -5.20 -6.27 1.40
CA GLN A 175 -4.14 -6.62 0.45
C GLN A 175 -4.58 -7.72 -0.51
N GLY A 176 -5.23 -8.75 0.01
CA GLY A 176 -5.76 -9.86 -0.77
C GLY A 176 -6.79 -9.44 -1.80
N VAL A 177 -7.74 -8.56 -1.42
CA VAL A 177 -8.75 -8.01 -2.33
C VAL A 177 -8.08 -7.23 -3.46
N MET A 178 -7.09 -6.42 -3.13
CA MET A 178 -6.34 -5.64 -4.12
C MET A 178 -5.54 -6.55 -5.07
N TYR A 179 -4.84 -7.56 -4.55
CA TYR A 179 -4.07 -8.51 -5.35
C TYR A 179 -4.95 -9.37 -6.23
N LYS A 180 -6.07 -9.87 -5.69
CA LYS A 180 -7.04 -10.65 -6.43
C LYS A 180 -7.58 -9.85 -7.62
N ARG A 181 -8.01 -8.62 -7.39
CA ARG A 181 -8.49 -7.73 -8.43
C ARG A 181 -7.43 -7.50 -9.51
N ALA A 182 -6.17 -7.27 -9.14
CA ALA A 182 -5.08 -7.08 -10.10
C ALA A 182 -4.86 -8.29 -11.02
N ILE A 183 -5.04 -9.50 -10.50
CA ILE A 183 -4.98 -10.74 -11.31
C ILE A 183 -6.24 -10.89 -12.17
N ASP A 184 -7.43 -10.70 -11.59
CA ASP A 184 -8.72 -10.85 -12.29
C ASP A 184 -8.86 -9.83 -13.44
N ASP A 185 -8.36 -8.61 -13.26
CA ASP A 185 -8.30 -7.55 -14.28
C ASP A 185 -7.18 -7.79 -15.33
N GLY A 186 -6.39 -8.85 -15.18
CA GLY A 186 -5.33 -9.22 -16.14
C GLY A 186 -4.09 -8.32 -16.11
N LEU A 187 -3.89 -7.51 -15.05
CA LEU A 187 -2.70 -6.66 -14.90
C LEU A 187 -1.42 -7.50 -14.84
N PHE A 188 -1.51 -8.67 -14.24
CA PHE A 188 -0.40 -9.61 -14.12
C PHE A 188 -0.83 -10.99 -14.62
N PRO A 189 -0.01 -11.66 -15.45
CA PRO A 189 -0.35 -12.96 -16.03
C PRO A 189 -0.33 -14.11 -15.00
N SER A 190 0.21 -13.86 -13.81
CA SER A 190 0.26 -14.84 -12.73
C SER A 190 0.57 -14.20 -11.38
N LEU A 191 0.18 -14.90 -10.30
CA LEU A 191 0.51 -14.55 -8.92
C LEU A 191 2.03 -14.41 -8.70
N ARG A 192 2.85 -15.26 -9.34
CA ARG A 192 4.31 -15.15 -9.24
C ARG A 192 4.83 -13.84 -9.85
N ARG A 193 4.29 -13.43 -11.00
CA ARG A 193 4.66 -12.16 -11.64
C ARG A 193 4.24 -10.97 -10.80
N LEU A 194 3.03 -10.98 -10.26
CA LEU A 194 2.57 -9.98 -9.30
C LEU A 194 3.54 -9.88 -8.11
N ALA A 195 3.81 -11.00 -7.42
CA ALA A 195 4.69 -11.04 -6.26
C ALA A 195 6.09 -10.49 -6.57
N THR A 196 6.67 -10.86 -7.71
CA THR A 196 7.98 -10.33 -8.17
C THR A 196 7.92 -8.82 -8.40
N SER A 197 6.88 -8.31 -9.08
CA SER A 197 6.75 -6.89 -9.40
C SER A 197 6.63 -6.02 -8.15
N ILE A 198 5.87 -6.46 -7.16
CA ILE A 198 5.71 -5.73 -5.89
C ILE A 198 6.82 -6.01 -4.88
N GLY A 199 7.76 -6.92 -5.17
CA GLY A 199 8.85 -7.31 -4.25
C GLY A 199 8.36 -8.05 -3.00
N ALA A 200 7.26 -8.83 -3.11
CA ALA A 200 6.69 -9.62 -2.01
C ALA A 200 7.00 -11.11 -2.17
N GLN A 201 6.93 -11.84 -1.06
CA GLN A 201 7.02 -13.29 -1.11
C GLN A 201 5.75 -13.90 -1.71
N VAL A 202 5.90 -14.83 -2.65
CA VAL A 202 4.78 -15.50 -3.35
C VAL A 202 3.79 -16.14 -2.36
N GLY A 203 4.31 -16.73 -1.27
CA GLY A 203 3.48 -17.31 -0.22
C GLY A 203 2.55 -16.30 0.48
N ASN A 204 3.06 -15.11 0.77
CA ASN A 204 2.26 -14.06 1.41
C ASN A 204 1.15 -13.55 0.47
N VAL A 205 1.49 -13.31 -0.80
CA VAL A 205 0.51 -12.90 -1.82
C VAL A 205 -0.57 -13.98 -2.00
N SER A 206 -0.16 -15.26 -2.07
CA SER A 206 -1.10 -16.38 -2.16
C SER A 206 -2.05 -16.44 -0.96
N THR A 207 -1.51 -16.30 0.25
CA THR A 207 -2.31 -16.34 1.48
C THR A 207 -3.27 -15.14 1.58
N ALA A 208 -2.82 -13.95 1.17
CA ALA A 208 -3.69 -12.77 1.11
C ALA A 208 -4.86 -12.99 0.16
N ILE A 209 -4.59 -13.48 -1.07
CA ILE A 209 -5.64 -13.79 -2.05
C ILE A 209 -6.59 -14.87 -1.53
N GLN A 210 -6.07 -15.89 -0.84
CA GLN A 210 -6.91 -16.91 -0.20
C GLN A 210 -7.87 -16.30 0.83
N LEU A 211 -7.40 -15.38 1.68
CA LEU A 211 -8.24 -14.67 2.65
C LEU A 211 -9.33 -13.84 1.95
N ALA A 212 -8.99 -13.15 0.87
CA ALA A 212 -9.93 -12.36 0.08
C ALA A 212 -10.93 -13.22 -0.73
N SER A 213 -10.60 -14.51 -0.93
CA SER A 213 -11.43 -15.48 -1.66
C SER A 213 -12.28 -16.35 -0.74
N LEU A 214 -12.27 -16.09 0.57
CA LEU A 214 -13.16 -16.78 1.51
C LEU A 214 -14.62 -16.47 1.17
N PRO A 215 -15.55 -17.41 1.40
CA PRO A 215 -16.98 -17.16 1.27
C PRO A 215 -17.42 -15.95 2.11
N HIS A 216 -18.39 -15.20 1.60
CA HIS A 216 -18.88 -13.98 2.23
C HIS A 216 -19.37 -14.23 3.67
N GLU A 217 -20.07 -15.33 3.89
CA GLU A 217 -20.57 -15.74 5.20
C GLU A 217 -19.45 -15.93 6.22
N VAL A 218 -18.31 -16.50 5.76
CA VAL A 218 -17.14 -16.69 6.63
C VAL A 218 -16.53 -15.34 7.00
N ILE A 219 -16.44 -14.40 6.05
CA ILE A 219 -15.93 -13.04 6.31
C ILE A 219 -16.86 -12.29 7.27
N GLU A 220 -18.18 -12.38 7.07
CA GLU A 220 -19.20 -11.74 7.92
C GLU A 220 -19.27 -12.31 9.35
N ALA A 221 -18.84 -13.56 9.55
CA ALA A 221 -18.77 -14.14 10.89
C ALA A 221 -17.79 -13.39 11.81
N PHE A 222 -16.75 -12.78 11.24
CA PHE A 222 -15.76 -11.99 11.99
C PHE A 222 -16.31 -10.60 12.37
N PRO A 223 -15.83 -10.00 13.48
CA PRO A 223 -16.23 -8.65 13.87
C PRO A 223 -15.93 -7.60 12.80
N SER A 224 -14.84 -7.80 12.08
CA SER A 224 -14.45 -7.00 10.90
C SER A 224 -13.58 -7.84 9.98
N PRO A 225 -13.68 -7.70 8.64
CA PRO A 225 -12.74 -8.31 7.69
C PRO A 225 -11.29 -7.94 7.99
N LEU A 226 -11.06 -6.74 8.55
CA LEU A 226 -9.74 -6.24 8.91
C LEU A 226 -9.07 -7.02 10.05
N SER A 227 -9.85 -7.78 10.82
CA SER A 227 -9.35 -8.64 11.89
C SER A 227 -8.68 -9.93 11.41
N LEU A 228 -8.85 -10.29 10.13
CA LEU A 228 -8.27 -11.48 9.53
C LEU A 228 -6.74 -11.38 9.47
N GLN A 229 -6.05 -12.46 9.86
CA GLN A 229 -4.59 -12.52 9.91
C GLN A 229 -4.06 -13.53 8.90
N PHE A 230 -2.88 -13.28 8.32
CA PHE A 230 -2.23 -14.20 7.35
C PHE A 230 -2.20 -15.65 7.83
N ARG A 231 -1.80 -15.89 9.09
CA ARG A 231 -1.68 -17.23 9.66
C ARG A 231 -2.99 -18.02 9.74
N TRP A 232 -4.14 -17.36 9.54
CA TRP A 232 -5.47 -18.02 9.63
C TRP A 232 -5.94 -18.55 8.26
N GLY A 233 -5.39 -18.04 7.17
CA GLY A 233 -5.82 -18.38 5.82
C GLY A 233 -5.79 -19.88 5.53
N ALA A 234 -4.68 -20.55 5.83
CA ALA A 234 -4.53 -21.98 5.62
C ALA A 234 -5.51 -22.81 6.46
N ALA A 235 -5.70 -22.44 7.74
CA ALA A 235 -6.62 -23.16 8.63
C ALA A 235 -8.08 -23.00 8.21
N LEU A 236 -8.50 -21.78 7.86
CA LEU A 236 -9.86 -21.52 7.35
C LEU A 236 -10.11 -22.27 6.05
N LYS A 237 -9.16 -22.20 5.11
CA LYS A 237 -9.28 -22.94 3.85
C LYS A 237 -9.40 -24.46 4.10
N ALA A 238 -8.53 -25.04 4.91
CA ALA A 238 -8.58 -26.46 5.23
C ALA A 238 -9.90 -26.88 5.90
N ALA A 239 -10.47 -26.02 6.75
CA ALA A 239 -11.78 -26.29 7.36
C ALA A 239 -12.91 -26.28 6.33
N ILE A 240 -12.91 -25.30 5.42
CA ILE A 240 -13.90 -25.21 4.34
C ILE A 240 -13.75 -26.39 3.36
N ASP A 241 -12.52 -26.72 2.95
CA ASP A 241 -12.26 -27.83 2.02
C ASP A 241 -12.71 -29.18 2.63
N LYS A 242 -12.65 -29.33 3.96
CA LYS A 242 -13.06 -30.56 4.65
C LYS A 242 -14.58 -30.69 4.81
N ASN A 243 -15.26 -29.64 5.25
CA ASN A 243 -16.70 -29.64 5.54
C ASN A 243 -17.32 -28.29 5.16
N PRO A 244 -17.55 -28.02 3.88
CA PRO A 244 -18.01 -26.68 3.43
C PRO A 244 -19.36 -26.31 4.02
N ASP A 245 -20.35 -27.22 4.02
CA ASP A 245 -21.71 -26.93 4.48
C ASP A 245 -21.78 -26.63 5.98
N ASP A 246 -21.05 -27.39 6.79
CA ASP A 246 -20.99 -27.17 8.24
C ASP A 246 -20.34 -25.83 8.57
N VAL A 247 -19.21 -25.51 7.91
CA VAL A 247 -18.49 -24.23 8.13
C VAL A 247 -19.35 -23.04 7.70
N LEU A 248 -20.05 -23.12 6.56
CA LEU A 248 -20.93 -22.05 6.10
C LEU A 248 -22.14 -21.88 7.02
N THR A 249 -22.71 -22.96 7.52
CA THR A 249 -23.82 -22.90 8.49
C THR A 249 -23.38 -22.25 9.78
N GLN A 250 -22.26 -22.68 10.36
CA GLN A 250 -21.68 -22.06 11.55
C GLN A 250 -21.32 -20.59 11.32
N ALA A 251 -20.77 -20.27 10.14
CA ALA A 251 -20.42 -18.89 9.79
C ALA A 251 -21.64 -17.97 9.80
N ARG A 252 -22.78 -18.42 9.23
CA ARG A 252 -24.04 -17.65 9.25
C ARG A 252 -24.57 -17.47 10.68
N GLU A 253 -24.53 -18.51 11.52
CA GLU A 253 -24.93 -18.42 12.92
C GLU A 253 -24.06 -17.41 13.69
N LEU A 254 -22.73 -17.48 13.52
CA LEU A 254 -21.80 -16.56 14.15
C LEU A 254 -21.96 -15.12 13.67
N GLY A 255 -22.22 -14.94 12.36
CA GLY A 255 -22.47 -13.62 11.76
C GLY A 255 -23.74 -12.94 12.25
N ALA A 256 -24.77 -13.72 12.61
CA ALA A 256 -26.04 -13.24 13.17
C ALA A 256 -25.96 -12.86 14.66
N MET A 257 -24.90 -13.24 15.37
CA MET A 257 -24.75 -12.93 16.79
C MET A 257 -24.55 -11.43 17.05
N THR A 258 -25.20 -10.93 18.08
CA THR A 258 -25.04 -9.55 18.55
C THR A 258 -24.90 -9.56 20.09
N PRO A 259 -23.76 -9.11 20.65
CA PRO A 259 -22.55 -8.62 19.98
C PRO A 259 -21.76 -9.74 19.26
N LYS A 260 -20.99 -9.36 18.25
CA LYS A 260 -20.10 -10.31 17.54
C LYS A 260 -18.99 -10.83 18.47
N LEU A 261 -18.63 -12.08 18.28
CA LEU A 261 -17.56 -12.73 19.04
C LEU A 261 -16.18 -12.17 18.66
N ALA A 262 -15.21 -12.32 19.55
CA ALA A 262 -13.83 -11.98 19.26
C ALA A 262 -13.29 -12.81 18.09
N ALA A 263 -12.46 -12.21 17.21
CA ALA A 263 -11.99 -12.85 15.99
C ALA A 263 -11.28 -14.20 16.21
N LYS A 264 -10.55 -14.36 17.31
CA LYS A 264 -9.91 -15.65 17.67
C LYS A 264 -10.93 -16.74 18.03
N GLU A 265 -12.04 -16.35 18.63
CA GLU A 265 -13.10 -17.29 19.01
C GLU A 265 -13.88 -17.75 17.77
N VAL A 266 -14.18 -16.82 16.86
CA VAL A 266 -14.76 -17.14 15.55
C VAL A 266 -13.87 -18.14 14.80
N LEU A 267 -12.57 -17.86 14.70
CA LEU A 267 -11.61 -18.77 14.09
C LEU A 267 -11.66 -20.17 14.71
N ALA A 268 -11.60 -20.25 16.05
CA ALA A 268 -11.61 -21.53 16.78
C ALA A 268 -12.87 -22.34 16.49
N ARG A 269 -14.02 -21.71 16.43
CA ARG A 269 -15.29 -22.37 16.09
C ARG A 269 -15.29 -22.86 14.64
N LEU A 270 -14.99 -22.00 13.67
CA LEU A 270 -15.00 -22.35 12.24
C LEU A 270 -13.99 -23.44 11.88
N THR A 271 -12.85 -23.52 12.57
CA THR A 271 -11.82 -24.54 12.32
C THR A 271 -12.01 -25.82 13.14
N GLY A 272 -13.05 -25.90 13.99
CA GLY A 272 -13.26 -27.01 14.90
C GLY A 272 -12.26 -27.06 16.07
N ALA A 273 -11.32 -26.13 16.16
CA ALA A 273 -10.38 -26.03 17.27
C ALA A 273 -11.07 -25.61 18.60
N GLY A 274 -12.28 -25.05 18.50
CA GLY A 274 -13.11 -24.69 19.65
C GLY A 274 -13.91 -25.85 20.24
N ALA A 275 -14.17 -26.91 19.47
CA ALA A 275 -14.88 -28.09 19.97
C ALA A 275 -13.99 -28.97 20.88
N SER A 276 -12.69 -28.69 20.92
CA SER A 276 -11.71 -29.46 21.70
C SER A 276 -11.21 -28.78 22.97
N THR A 277 -11.77 -27.63 23.34
CA THR A 277 -11.26 -26.86 24.49
C THR A 277 -12.35 -26.41 25.47
N THR A 278 -13.31 -27.26 25.79
CA THR A 278 -13.84 -27.18 27.13
C THR A 278 -12.78 -27.80 28.04
N ARG A 279 -11.74 -27.01 28.37
CA ARG A 279 -10.84 -27.35 29.47
C ARG A 279 -11.74 -27.57 30.67
N GLN A 280 -11.97 -28.85 31.01
CA GLN A 280 -12.70 -29.16 32.26
C GLN A 280 -11.95 -28.45 33.37
N ALA A 281 -12.69 -27.70 34.19
CA ALA A 281 -12.05 -27.03 35.31
C ALA A 281 -11.26 -28.07 36.12
N PRO A 282 -10.05 -27.78 36.54
CA PRO A 282 -9.21 -28.72 37.27
C PRO A 282 -9.99 -29.23 38.48
N VAL A 283 -10.08 -30.55 38.60
CA VAL A 283 -10.78 -31.20 39.74
C VAL A 283 -9.88 -31.08 40.95
N GLN A 284 -10.41 -30.54 42.05
CA GLN A 284 -9.65 -30.43 43.27
C GLN A 284 -9.53 -31.81 43.95
N ILE A 285 -8.31 -32.21 44.26
CA ILE A 285 -8.02 -33.40 45.07
C ILE A 285 -8.07 -32.97 46.54
N THR A 286 -9.02 -33.51 47.30
CA THR A 286 -9.21 -33.17 48.73
C THR A 286 -8.88 -34.36 49.61
N SER A 287 -8.27 -34.09 50.76
CA SER A 287 -8.09 -35.08 51.86
C SER A 287 -8.43 -34.42 53.17
N LYS A 288 -9.31 -35.08 53.95
CA LYS A 288 -9.81 -34.59 55.25
C LYS A 288 -10.33 -33.14 55.19
N GLY A 289 -11.07 -32.79 54.11
CA GLY A 289 -11.64 -31.47 53.92
C GLY A 289 -10.66 -30.39 53.47
N LYS A 290 -9.37 -30.70 53.24
CA LYS A 290 -8.35 -29.76 52.71
C LYS A 290 -7.98 -30.09 51.28
N VAL A 291 -7.88 -29.09 50.40
CA VAL A 291 -7.41 -29.24 49.03
C VAL A 291 -5.89 -29.50 49.05
N ILE A 292 -5.49 -30.70 48.64
CA ILE A 292 -4.11 -31.17 48.62
C ILE A 292 -3.48 -31.14 47.23
N GLY A 293 -4.28 -30.99 46.15
CA GLY A 293 -3.80 -30.99 44.80
C GLY A 293 -4.87 -30.68 43.78
N LEU A 294 -4.49 -30.69 42.50
CA LEU A 294 -5.35 -30.48 41.37
C LEU A 294 -5.12 -31.60 40.35
N TRP A 295 -6.22 -32.10 39.79
CA TRP A 295 -6.25 -33.03 38.66
C TRP A 295 -6.69 -32.25 37.44
N ASP A 296 -5.84 -32.16 36.43
CA ASP A 296 -6.12 -31.47 35.18
C ASP A 296 -5.97 -32.44 34.01
N LYS A 297 -6.95 -32.42 33.10
CA LYS A 297 -6.91 -33.20 31.86
C LYS A 297 -6.89 -32.23 30.70
N ASP A 298 -5.81 -32.27 29.91
CA ASP A 298 -5.70 -31.43 28.74
C ASP A 298 -6.62 -31.91 27.60
N PRO A 299 -6.90 -31.05 26.61
CA PRO A 299 -7.72 -31.42 25.45
C PRO A 299 -7.14 -32.55 24.59
N LYS A 300 -5.86 -32.84 24.75
CA LYS A 300 -5.19 -33.98 24.07
C LYS A 300 -5.31 -35.29 24.80
N GLY A 301 -5.97 -35.27 25.97
CA GLY A 301 -6.19 -36.44 26.82
C GLY A 301 -5.07 -36.70 27.83
N ASN A 302 -4.02 -35.84 27.89
CA ASN A 302 -2.99 -35.99 28.90
C ASN A 302 -3.51 -35.58 30.26
N VAL A 303 -3.20 -36.38 31.26
CA VAL A 303 -3.56 -36.12 32.65
C VAL A 303 -2.37 -35.60 33.42
N SER A 304 -2.54 -34.47 34.11
CA SER A 304 -1.56 -33.94 35.02
C SER A 304 -2.13 -33.88 36.46
N VAL A 305 -1.34 -34.35 37.43
CA VAL A 305 -1.68 -34.29 38.85
C VAL A 305 -0.68 -33.40 39.54
N GLN A 306 -1.13 -32.28 40.05
CA GLN A 306 -0.29 -31.35 40.81
C GLN A 306 -0.64 -31.47 42.28
N ILE A 307 0.31 -31.85 43.12
CA ILE A 307 0.12 -31.95 44.56
C ILE A 307 0.84 -30.78 45.24
N LYS A 308 0.14 -30.13 46.18
CA LYS A 308 0.71 -28.99 46.90
C LYS A 308 1.97 -29.40 47.69
N ALA A 309 2.98 -28.54 47.63
CA ALA A 309 4.19 -28.72 48.41
C ALA A 309 3.88 -28.95 49.90
N GLY A 310 4.56 -29.91 50.52
CA GLY A 310 4.36 -30.28 51.90
C GLY A 310 3.12 -31.17 52.18
N SER A 311 2.29 -31.49 51.17
CA SER A 311 1.14 -32.38 51.36
C SER A 311 1.48 -33.87 51.29
N LEU A 312 2.65 -34.24 50.78
CA LEU A 312 3.17 -35.59 50.71
C LEU A 312 4.46 -35.70 51.54
N SER A 313 4.54 -36.71 52.44
CA SER A 313 5.81 -37.11 53.02
C SER A 313 6.58 -38.04 52.06
N ALA A 314 7.89 -38.15 52.22
CA ALA A 314 8.75 -38.98 51.34
C ALA A 314 8.20 -40.46 51.23
N ALA A 315 7.69 -41.02 52.32
CA ALA A 315 7.07 -42.35 52.32
C ALA A 315 5.79 -42.43 51.50
N LYS A 316 4.98 -41.37 51.49
CA LYS A 316 3.72 -41.31 50.68
C LYS A 316 4.01 -41.04 49.20
N GLU A 317 5.05 -40.28 48.91
CA GLU A 317 5.52 -40.05 47.57
C GLU A 317 6.04 -41.36 46.91
N LYS A 318 6.81 -42.14 47.63
CA LYS A 318 7.25 -43.48 47.19
C LYS A 318 6.06 -44.39 46.86
N ARG A 319 5.07 -44.46 47.80
CA ARG A 319 3.85 -45.26 47.58
C ARG A 319 3.01 -44.78 46.40
N LEU A 320 2.95 -43.47 46.15
CA LEU A 320 2.23 -42.93 44.98
C LEU A 320 2.92 -43.34 43.68
N ARG A 321 4.25 -43.29 43.64
CA ARG A 321 5.03 -43.73 42.49
C ARG A 321 4.84 -45.23 42.20
N GLU A 322 4.97 -46.06 43.21
CA GLU A 322 4.71 -47.50 43.10
C GLU A 322 3.27 -47.83 42.66
N PHE A 323 2.31 -47.04 43.09
CA PHE A 323 0.91 -47.19 42.67
C PHE A 323 0.72 -46.80 41.21
N LEU A 324 1.31 -45.70 40.76
CA LEU A 324 1.25 -45.25 39.35
C LEU A 324 1.93 -46.29 38.43
N GLU A 325 3.10 -46.83 38.82
CA GLU A 325 3.78 -47.86 38.03
C GLU A 325 2.87 -49.08 37.86
N LYS A 326 2.23 -49.58 38.93
CA LYS A 326 1.32 -50.74 38.88
C LYS A 326 0.00 -50.48 38.15
N LEU A 327 -0.35 -49.23 37.88
CA LEU A 327 -1.58 -48.89 37.16
C LEU A 327 -1.43 -49.08 35.66
N PHE A 328 -0.18 -49.07 35.14
CA PHE A 328 0.15 -49.17 33.73
C PHE A 328 0.88 -50.48 33.36
N ASP A 329 1.19 -51.33 34.34
CA ASP A 329 1.59 -52.72 34.12
C ASP A 329 0.34 -53.61 33.92
#